data_1470bf24ab2552f8fb5c19ec0bd7ca15
#
_entry.id   1470bf24ab2552f8fb5c19ec0bd7ca15
#
_cell.length_a   1.000
_cell.length_b   1.000
_cell.length_c   1.000
_cell.angle_alpha   90.00
_cell.angle_beta   90.00
_cell.angle_gamma   90.00
#
_symmetry.space_group_name_H-M   'P 1'
#
loop_
_entity.id
_entity.type
_entity.pdbx_description
1 polymer ?
#
loop_
_entity_poly.entity_id
_entity_poly.type
_entity_poly.pdbx_seq_one_letter_code
_entity_poly.pdbx_strand_id
1 'polypeptide(L)'
;ERGISRLLGLPQPPTAVVAFSDEVAYGALRTLRRAGVDVPRTMSLVGIDDQAVSDMFDLTTVHQPVAEQGRTAGRLVREALDGTGDGRTHVTLPTHLVVRGTSGPAPS
;
A
#
# COMPACT_ATOMS: atom_id res chain seq x y z
N GLU A 1 -6.51 -11.02 -7.59
CA GLU A 1 -7.10 -12.32 -7.25
C GLU A 1 -6.16 -13.48 -7.61
N ARG A 2 -5.69 -13.61 -8.87
CA ARG A 2 -4.81 -14.73 -9.31
C ARG A 2 -3.52 -14.85 -8.48
N GLY A 3 -2.89 -13.74 -8.10
CA GLY A 3 -1.65 -13.77 -7.30
C GLY A 3 -1.84 -14.43 -5.95
N ILE A 4 -2.88 -14.07 -5.22
CA ILE A 4 -3.18 -14.67 -3.91
C ILE A 4 -3.49 -16.16 -4.06
N SER A 5 -4.31 -16.55 -5.03
CA SER A 5 -4.61 -17.97 -5.25
C SER A 5 -3.36 -18.80 -5.51
N ARG A 6 -2.40 -18.24 -6.26
CA ARG A 6 -1.11 -18.91 -6.49
C ARG A 6 -0.27 -19.05 -5.21
N LEU A 7 -0.22 -17.98 -4.40
CA LEU A 7 0.51 -18.00 -3.12
C LEU A 7 -0.09 -19.02 -2.14
N LEU A 8 -1.41 -19.10 -2.06
CA LEU A 8 -2.09 -20.08 -1.21
C LEU A 8 -1.86 -21.55 -1.66
N GLY A 9 -1.59 -21.76 -2.95
CA GLY A 9 -1.29 -23.07 -3.51
C GLY A 9 0.14 -23.54 -3.32
N LEU A 10 1.01 -22.73 -2.72
CA LEU A 10 2.38 -23.15 -2.44
C LEU A 10 2.44 -24.22 -1.34
N PRO A 11 3.43 -25.13 -1.37
CA PRO A 11 3.63 -26.10 -0.29
C PRO A 11 3.80 -25.45 1.10
N GLN A 12 4.38 -24.26 1.14
CA GLN A 12 4.49 -23.43 2.33
C GLN A 12 4.00 -22.02 1.98
N PRO A 13 2.71 -21.74 2.16
CA PRO A 13 2.18 -20.40 1.88
C PRO A 13 2.83 -19.33 2.77
N PRO A 14 3.00 -18.10 2.28
CA PRO A 14 3.52 -17.03 3.10
C PRO A 14 2.54 -16.65 4.21
N THR A 15 3.04 -16.10 5.30
CA THR A 15 2.24 -15.61 6.43
C THR A 15 1.98 -14.11 6.38
N ALA A 16 2.57 -13.43 5.41
CA ALA A 16 2.35 -12.01 5.16
C ALA A 16 2.50 -11.71 3.67
N VAL A 17 1.71 -10.77 3.20
CA VAL A 17 1.73 -10.29 1.81
C VAL A 17 1.70 -8.77 1.80
N VAL A 18 2.58 -8.18 1.01
CA VAL A 18 2.53 -6.75 0.67
C VAL A 18 1.95 -6.64 -0.73
N ALA A 19 0.84 -5.94 -0.85
CA ALA A 19 0.22 -5.66 -2.14
C ALA A 19 0.83 -4.39 -2.74
N PHE A 20 0.97 -4.36 -4.04
CA PHE A 20 1.56 -3.25 -4.78
C PHE A 20 0.80 -1.92 -4.61
N SER A 21 -0.51 -1.98 -4.35
CA SER A 21 -1.36 -0.84 -4.06
C SER A 21 -2.53 -1.25 -3.18
N ASP A 22 -3.23 -0.28 -2.61
CA ASP A 22 -4.44 -0.56 -1.83
C ASP A 22 -5.53 -1.24 -2.67
N GLU A 23 -5.68 -0.86 -3.93
CA GLU A 23 -6.66 -1.51 -4.82
C GLU A 23 -6.35 -3.00 -5.01
N VAL A 24 -5.09 -3.34 -5.18
CA VAL A 24 -4.65 -4.74 -5.24
C VAL A 24 -4.89 -5.44 -3.90
N ALA A 25 -4.65 -4.74 -2.79
CA ALA A 25 -4.92 -5.26 -1.45
C ALA A 25 -6.40 -5.57 -1.22
N TYR A 26 -7.33 -4.74 -1.72
CA TYR A 26 -8.77 -5.02 -1.61
C TYR A 26 -9.15 -6.33 -2.32
N GLY A 27 -8.61 -6.54 -3.53
CA GLY A 27 -8.81 -7.79 -4.26
C GLY A 27 -8.19 -8.99 -3.55
N ALA A 28 -7.01 -8.81 -2.96
CA ALA A 28 -6.34 -9.82 -2.15
C ALA A 28 -7.17 -10.19 -0.91
N LEU A 29 -7.64 -9.19 -0.16
CA LEU A 29 -8.44 -9.37 1.05
C LEU A 29 -9.73 -10.15 0.74
N ARG A 30 -10.41 -9.80 -0.35
CA ARG A 30 -11.60 -10.51 -0.81
C ARG A 30 -11.30 -11.97 -1.11
N THR A 31 -10.19 -12.25 -1.80
CA THR A 31 -9.78 -13.62 -2.15
C THR A 31 -9.44 -14.42 -0.90
N LEU A 32 -8.70 -13.84 0.03
CA LEU A 32 -8.35 -14.47 1.31
C LEU A 32 -9.61 -14.83 2.11
N ARG A 33 -10.55 -13.88 2.25
CA ARG A 33 -11.81 -14.13 2.95
C ARG A 33 -12.63 -15.26 2.33
N ARG A 34 -12.72 -15.29 0.99
CA ARG A 34 -13.42 -16.36 0.26
C ARG A 34 -12.75 -17.72 0.43
N ALA A 35 -11.43 -17.73 0.58
CA ALA A 35 -10.66 -18.95 0.83
C ALA A 35 -10.67 -19.38 2.31
N GLY A 36 -11.37 -18.65 3.19
CA GLY A 36 -11.42 -18.96 4.61
C GLY A 36 -10.12 -18.66 5.37
N VAL A 37 -9.24 -17.86 4.79
CA VAL A 37 -7.98 -17.45 5.43
C VAL A 37 -8.24 -16.29 6.40
N ASP A 38 -7.87 -16.50 7.65
CA ASP A 38 -8.03 -15.50 8.70
C ASP A 38 -6.95 -14.40 8.59
N VAL A 39 -7.38 -13.17 8.35
CA VAL A 39 -6.53 -11.98 8.26
C VAL A 39 -6.78 -11.12 9.51
N PRO A 40 -5.77 -10.82 10.32
CA PRO A 40 -4.33 -11.06 10.11
C PRO A 40 -3.78 -12.36 10.73
N ARG A 41 -4.61 -13.16 11.41
CA ARG A 41 -4.15 -14.25 12.27
C ARG A 41 -3.34 -15.31 11.50
N THR A 42 -3.80 -15.72 10.33
CA THR A 42 -3.11 -16.68 9.46
C THR A 42 -2.19 -15.99 8.47
N MET A 43 -2.62 -14.84 7.95
CA MET A 43 -1.87 -14.09 6.96
C MET A 43 -2.11 -12.59 7.14
N SER A 44 -1.04 -11.83 7.32
CA SER A 44 -1.09 -10.37 7.32
C SER A 44 -1.13 -9.84 5.89
N LEU A 45 -1.84 -8.74 5.70
CA LEU A 45 -1.93 -8.04 4.42
C LEU A 45 -1.63 -6.56 4.60
N VAL A 46 -0.74 -6.03 3.80
CA VAL A 46 -0.36 -4.61 3.79
C VAL A 46 -0.54 -4.07 2.37
N GLY A 47 -1.13 -2.89 2.26
CA GLY A 47 -1.24 -2.14 1.01
C GLY A 47 -0.25 -0.99 0.93
N ILE A 48 -0.33 -0.23 -0.15
CA ILE A 48 0.41 1.00 -0.38
C ILE A 48 -0.55 2.00 -0.99
N ASP A 49 -0.57 3.21 -0.53
CA ASP A 49 -1.22 4.45 -0.97
C ASP A 49 -2.01 5.16 0.15
N ASP A 50 -2.62 4.42 1.06
CA ASP A 50 -3.56 4.93 2.07
C ASP A 50 -4.73 5.70 1.43
N GLN A 51 -5.41 5.02 0.50
CA GLN A 51 -6.62 5.56 -0.13
C GLN A 51 -7.73 5.76 0.92
N ALA A 52 -8.63 6.71 0.66
CA ALA A 52 -9.70 7.06 1.60
C ALA A 52 -10.56 5.87 2.04
N VAL A 53 -10.75 4.89 1.16
CA VAL A 53 -11.54 3.69 1.47
C VAL A 53 -10.77 2.63 2.26
N SER A 54 -9.47 2.76 2.42
CA SER A 54 -8.64 1.78 3.15
C SER A 54 -9.01 1.68 4.63
N ASP A 55 -9.46 2.78 5.22
CA ASP A 55 -9.98 2.80 6.59
C ASP A 55 -11.22 1.91 6.72
N MET A 56 -12.12 1.92 5.75
CA MET A 56 -13.34 1.09 5.75
C MET A 56 -13.02 -0.41 5.69
N PHE A 57 -11.90 -0.79 5.08
CA PHE A 57 -11.42 -2.17 5.04
C PHE A 57 -10.49 -2.52 6.18
N ASP A 58 -10.24 -1.58 7.07
CA ASP A 58 -9.30 -1.73 8.18
C ASP A 58 -7.91 -2.15 7.69
N LEU A 59 -7.51 -1.65 6.50
CA LEU A 59 -6.30 -2.04 5.81
C LEU A 59 -5.08 -1.32 6.34
N THR A 60 -4.10 -2.08 6.82
CA THR A 60 -2.74 -1.58 7.07
C THR A 60 -2.10 -1.21 5.74
N THR A 61 -1.59 0.00 5.63
CA THR A 61 -1.05 0.52 4.37
C THR A 61 0.05 1.54 4.61
N VAL A 62 0.84 1.79 3.58
CA VAL A 62 1.85 2.85 3.57
C VAL A 62 1.22 4.12 3.02
N HIS A 63 1.15 5.16 3.85
CA HIS A 63 0.62 6.45 3.42
C HIS A 63 1.59 7.15 2.48
N GLN A 64 1.09 7.54 1.31
CA GLN A 64 1.79 8.39 0.36
C GLN A 64 1.15 9.79 0.38
N PRO A 65 1.94 10.88 0.50
CA PRO A 65 1.39 12.23 0.51
C PRO A 65 1.08 12.71 -0.91
N VAL A 66 0.10 12.10 -1.58
CA VAL A 66 -0.21 12.29 -3.01
C VAL A 66 -0.53 13.75 -3.35
N ALA A 67 -1.31 14.43 -2.51
CA ALA A 67 -1.65 15.83 -2.72
C ALA A 67 -0.40 16.74 -2.65
N GLU A 68 0.48 16.46 -1.71
CA GLU A 68 1.75 17.19 -1.58
C GLU A 68 2.70 16.87 -2.73
N GLN A 69 2.75 15.62 -3.18
CA GLN A 69 3.49 15.23 -4.38
C GLN A 69 3.03 16.04 -5.60
N GLY A 70 1.72 16.16 -5.79
CA GLY A 70 1.14 16.95 -6.88
C GLY A 70 1.51 18.43 -6.79
N ARG A 71 1.40 19.03 -5.61
CA ARG A 71 1.79 20.43 -5.38
C ARG A 71 3.28 20.65 -5.65
N THR A 72 4.13 19.76 -5.16
CA THR A 72 5.59 19.80 -5.35
C THR A 72 5.95 19.67 -6.82
N ALA A 73 5.36 18.72 -7.53
CA ALA A 73 5.59 18.52 -8.95
C ALA A 73 5.17 19.76 -9.76
N GLY A 74 3.99 20.33 -9.47
CA GLY A 74 3.51 21.55 -10.13
C GLY A 74 4.43 22.74 -9.88
N ARG A 75 4.91 22.92 -8.65
CA ARG A 75 5.87 23.97 -8.29
C ARG A 75 7.19 23.83 -9.07
N LEU A 76 7.74 22.61 -9.12
CA LEU A 76 8.99 22.34 -9.84
C LEU A 76 8.85 22.60 -11.33
N VAL A 77 7.74 22.23 -11.95
CA VAL A 77 7.46 22.53 -13.37
C VAL A 77 7.39 24.04 -13.59
N ARG A 78 6.66 24.77 -12.74
CA ARG A 78 6.53 26.22 -12.86
C ARG A 78 7.88 26.92 -12.71
N GLU A 79 8.67 26.53 -11.71
CA GLU A 79 10.02 27.08 -11.49
C GLU A 79 10.94 26.80 -12.69
N ALA A 80 10.86 25.61 -13.27
CA ALA A 80 11.63 25.26 -14.46
C ALA A 80 11.24 26.13 -15.67
N LEU A 81 9.94 26.39 -15.86
CA LEU A 81 9.46 27.24 -16.95
C LEU A 81 9.82 28.71 -16.74
N ASP A 82 9.78 29.20 -15.50
CA ASP A 82 10.10 30.60 -15.16
C ASP A 82 11.61 30.85 -15.01
N GLY A 83 12.41 29.81 -14.95
CA GLY A 83 13.84 29.91 -14.68
C GLY A 83 14.18 30.37 -13.27
N THR A 84 13.25 30.20 -12.31
CA THR A 84 13.38 30.67 -10.91
C THR A 84 13.78 29.57 -9.92
N GLY A 85 13.85 28.32 -10.37
CA GLY A 85 14.20 27.19 -9.51
C GLY A 85 15.65 27.17 -9.08
N ASP A 86 15.92 26.43 -8.00
CA ASP A 86 17.26 26.21 -7.45
C ASP A 86 18.06 25.11 -8.18
N GLY A 87 17.55 24.61 -9.29
CA GLY A 87 18.14 23.53 -10.08
C GLY A 87 17.87 22.13 -9.54
N ARG A 88 17.08 21.99 -8.47
CA ARG A 88 16.68 20.67 -7.96
C ARG A 88 15.69 20.01 -8.91
N THR A 89 16.07 18.82 -9.41
CA THR A 89 15.23 17.98 -10.26
C THR A 89 14.65 16.78 -9.51
N HIS A 90 14.99 16.64 -8.22
CA HIS A 90 14.63 15.47 -7.42
C HIS A 90 14.24 15.90 -6.00
N VAL A 91 13.01 15.57 -5.61
CA VAL A 91 12.50 15.82 -4.25
C VAL A 91 11.89 14.52 -3.74
N THR A 92 12.32 14.10 -2.56
CA THR A 92 11.75 12.94 -1.87
C THR A 92 10.85 13.41 -0.75
N LEU A 93 9.58 12.95 -0.75
CA LEU A 93 8.64 13.20 0.32
C LEU A 93 8.53 12.00 1.24
N PRO A 94 8.37 12.21 2.57
CA PRO A 94 8.30 11.11 3.52
C PRO A 94 6.99 10.33 3.38
N THR A 95 7.09 9.02 3.60
CA THR A 95 5.95 8.12 3.75
C THR A 95 5.91 7.60 5.18
N HIS A 96 4.78 7.04 5.59
CA HIS A 96 4.67 6.39 6.89
C HIS A 96 3.69 5.21 6.85
N LEU A 97 3.91 4.25 7.75
CA LEU A 97 3.04 3.10 7.91
C LEU A 97 1.81 3.48 8.74
N VAL A 98 0.63 3.14 8.22
CA VAL A 98 -0.64 3.26 8.93
C VAL A 98 -1.09 1.86 9.33
N VAL A 99 -0.93 1.51 10.58
CA VAL A 99 -1.29 0.18 11.11
C VAL A 99 -2.78 0.12 11.41
N ARG A 100 -3.46 -0.85 10.80
CA ARG A 100 -4.87 -1.15 11.02
C ARG A 100 -5.04 -2.66 11.29
N GLY A 101 -6.20 -3.20 11.03
CA GLY A 101 -6.56 -4.57 11.43
C GLY A 101 -6.10 -5.69 10.52
N THR A 102 -5.52 -5.42 9.34
CA THR A 102 -5.08 -6.49 8.41
C THR A 102 -3.64 -6.97 8.64
N SER A 103 -2.95 -6.43 9.62
CA SER A 103 -1.60 -6.87 9.98
C SER A 103 -1.50 -7.20 11.46
N GLY A 104 -0.66 -8.15 11.80
CA GLY A 104 -0.44 -8.59 13.17
C GLY A 104 0.80 -9.45 13.29
N PRO A 105 1.05 -10.02 14.49
CA PRO A 105 2.20 -10.89 14.70
C PRO A 105 2.18 -12.10 13.77
N ALA A 106 3.37 -12.57 13.41
CA ALA A 106 3.49 -13.80 12.64
C ALA A 106 2.89 -14.98 13.41
N PRO A 107 2.21 -15.91 12.73
CA PRO A 107 1.72 -17.13 13.38
C PRO A 107 2.89 -17.93 13.96
N SER A 108 2.69 -18.49 15.12
CA SER A 108 3.70 -19.34 15.78
C SER A 108 3.63 -20.78 15.28
#